data_e4528ff1383f494ea1aee2182012009d
#
_entry.id   e4528ff1383f494ea1aee2182012009d
#
_cell.length_a   1.000
_cell.length_b   1.000
_cell.length_c   1.000
_cell.angle_alpha   90.00
_cell.angle_beta   90.00
_cell.angle_gamma   90.00
#
_symmetry.space_group_name_H-M   'P 1'
#
loop_
_entity.id
_entity.type
_entity.pdbx_description
1 polymer ?
#
loop_
_entity_poly.entity_id
_entity_poly.type
_entity_poly.pdbx_seq_one_letter_code
_entity_poly.pdbx_strand_id
1 'polypeptide(L)'
;ALGLEWDYEEIVWDEYNPHPQFSQLAPEIIFVSASHSDGNADSFNSDSPVTNGLSELVLFYSGCVRAPSDEDKPDGISYERLLMTSAESGTLKFDDIMESGFMGRSQLRPNPVRTKDEYAQVIAYHVEGKRDVPAPPFPPGLPGAENAPKSVTEKINCIYVADTDVISDQMFLLRAQGLRPSPDGEPIQFDNVTFALNCIDVLVGDTELIPLRTRRAKLRTLETVEAEKKTSLSAQISELEDAEKEFKERVEAKQKQLDEDVNRIRDDKTIDDTTRSRLMQMAQEQRNEELEQENEAISREKQAKIREIRNRTEREIRSIEATYKWAGILLPPLPAIL
;
A
#
# COMPACT_ATOMS: atom_id res chain seq x y z
N ALA A 1 16.31 24.65 4.18
CA ALA A 1 16.78 24.91 5.55
C ALA A 1 17.22 23.62 6.24
N LEU A 2 16.45 22.53 6.16
CA LEU A 2 16.77 21.24 6.76
C LEU A 2 17.72 20.38 5.93
N GLY A 3 17.97 20.71 4.67
CA GLY A 3 18.76 19.90 3.74
C GLY A 3 18.03 18.68 3.16
N LEU A 4 16.77 18.48 3.53
CA LEU A 4 15.94 17.42 2.97
C LEU A 4 15.51 17.78 1.55
N GLU A 5 15.53 16.79 0.66
CA GLU A 5 15.00 16.87 -0.71
C GLU A 5 13.60 16.23 -0.74
N TRP A 6 12.68 16.91 -1.37
CA TRP A 6 11.31 16.48 -1.54
C TRP A 6 10.79 16.96 -2.89
N ASP A 7 10.19 16.07 -3.66
CA ASP A 7 9.53 16.40 -4.91
C ASP A 7 8.00 16.39 -4.70
N TYR A 8 7.37 17.54 -4.92
CA TYR A 8 5.93 17.71 -4.73
C TYR A 8 5.09 17.06 -5.84
N GLU A 9 5.72 16.68 -6.96
CA GLU A 9 5.05 16.00 -8.07
C GLU A 9 5.05 14.47 -7.90
N GLU A 10 5.92 13.93 -7.05
CA GLU A 10 6.07 12.49 -6.85
C GLU A 10 5.25 12.00 -5.66
N ILE A 11 4.57 10.88 -5.87
CA ILE A 11 3.94 10.08 -4.82
C ILE A 11 4.55 8.69 -4.80
N VAL A 12 4.46 8.06 -3.65
CA VAL A 12 4.96 6.71 -3.41
C VAL A 12 3.86 5.69 -3.62
N TRP A 13 4.23 4.54 -4.14
CA TRP A 13 3.42 3.32 -4.16
C TRP A 13 4.19 2.17 -3.51
N ASP A 14 3.47 1.24 -2.90
CA ASP A 14 4.03 0.04 -2.25
C ASP A 14 3.13 -1.15 -2.55
N GLU A 15 3.70 -2.24 -3.05
CA GLU A 15 2.96 -3.47 -3.32
C GLU A 15 2.60 -4.21 -2.03
N TYR A 16 3.29 -3.91 -0.93
CA TYR A 16 3.05 -4.53 0.35
C TYR A 16 1.69 -4.12 0.93
N ASN A 17 0.84 -5.12 1.11
CA ASN A 17 -0.45 -4.97 1.77
C ASN A 17 -0.67 -6.15 2.73
N PRO A 18 -0.60 -5.92 4.06
CA PRO A 18 -0.77 -6.97 5.06
C PRO A 18 -2.23 -7.46 5.19
N HIS A 19 -3.16 -6.81 4.51
CA HIS A 19 -4.59 -7.06 4.60
C HIS A 19 -5.17 -7.64 3.31
N PRO A 20 -5.24 -8.98 3.13
CA PRO A 20 -5.79 -9.60 1.92
C PRO A 20 -7.21 -9.16 1.56
N GLN A 21 -8.01 -8.78 2.57
CA GLN A 21 -9.36 -8.24 2.38
C GLN A 21 -9.39 -6.87 1.69
N PHE A 22 -8.27 -6.17 1.67
CA PHE A 22 -8.07 -4.88 1.01
C PHE A 22 -7.15 -4.98 -0.22
N SER A 23 -6.98 -6.17 -0.78
CA SER A 23 -6.15 -6.39 -1.98
C SER A 23 -6.57 -5.57 -3.21
N GLN A 24 -7.77 -4.99 -3.19
CA GLN A 24 -8.27 -4.12 -4.27
C GLN A 24 -7.93 -2.64 -4.06
N LEU A 25 -7.33 -2.27 -2.93
CA LEU A 25 -6.86 -0.89 -2.74
C LEU A 25 -5.68 -0.61 -3.66
N ALA A 26 -5.63 0.63 -4.14
CA ALA A 26 -4.52 1.08 -4.96
C ALA A 26 -3.21 1.03 -4.16
N PRO A 27 -2.08 0.61 -4.77
CA PRO A 27 -0.78 0.55 -4.11
C PRO A 27 -0.25 1.90 -3.59
N GLU A 28 -0.86 3.01 -3.97
CA GLU A 28 -0.62 4.36 -3.45
C GLU A 28 -1.22 4.57 -2.05
N ILE A 29 -1.99 3.60 -1.55
CA ILE A 29 -2.40 3.51 -0.15
C ILE A 29 -1.40 2.59 0.54
N ILE A 30 -0.48 3.18 1.25
CA ILE A 30 0.70 2.51 1.80
C ILE A 30 0.41 2.02 3.22
N PHE A 31 0.78 0.77 3.49
CA PHE A 31 0.77 0.19 4.84
C PHE A 31 2.21 0.05 5.35
N VAL A 32 2.58 0.87 6.32
CA VAL A 32 3.85 0.72 7.04
C VAL A 32 3.62 -0.17 8.25
N SER A 33 4.21 -1.35 8.29
CA SER A 33 3.96 -2.35 9.34
C SER A 33 5.24 -2.85 9.99
N ALA A 34 5.17 -3.10 11.28
CA ALA A 34 6.25 -3.73 12.05
C ALA A 34 6.34 -5.25 11.81
N SER A 35 5.32 -5.85 11.20
CA SER A 35 5.26 -7.29 10.92
C SER A 35 5.78 -7.57 9.52
N HIS A 36 7.04 -8.00 9.42
CA HIS A 36 7.72 -8.20 8.14
C HIS A 36 7.73 -9.67 7.74
N SER A 37 6.84 -10.05 6.88
CA SER A 37 6.98 -11.32 6.16
C SER A 37 7.80 -11.17 4.87
N ASP A 38 8.05 -9.94 4.39
CA ASP A 38 8.60 -9.67 3.06
C ASP A 38 9.97 -8.97 3.06
N GLY A 39 10.70 -9.05 4.18
CA GLY A 39 12.14 -8.74 4.20
C GLY A 39 12.54 -7.31 4.50
N ASN A 40 11.62 -6.36 4.73
CA ASN A 40 12.01 -5.04 5.19
C ASN A 40 11.82 -4.90 6.71
N ALA A 41 12.83 -5.35 7.48
CA ALA A 41 12.83 -5.22 8.94
C ALA A 41 12.88 -3.75 9.42
N ASP A 42 13.03 -2.78 8.51
CA ASP A 42 13.34 -1.40 8.82
C ASP A 42 12.20 -0.42 8.50
N SER A 43 10.95 -0.91 8.23
CA SER A 43 9.81 -0.03 7.94
C SER A 43 9.54 0.98 9.07
N PHE A 44 9.74 0.55 10.33
CA PHE A 44 9.84 1.42 11.49
C PHE A 44 11.26 1.40 12.03
N ASN A 45 11.78 2.56 12.42
CA ASN A 45 13.01 2.61 13.18
C ASN A 45 12.75 2.14 14.62
N SER A 46 13.24 0.95 14.97
CA SER A 46 13.07 0.36 16.29
C SER A 46 13.84 1.10 17.40
N ASP A 47 14.86 1.87 17.04
CA ASP A 47 15.69 2.60 18.00
C ASP A 47 15.11 3.98 18.33
N SER A 48 14.20 4.48 17.48
CA SER A 48 13.54 5.76 17.69
C SER A 48 12.35 5.64 18.63
N PRO A 49 12.26 6.47 19.69
CA PRO A 49 11.09 6.50 20.55
C PRO A 49 9.81 6.91 19.80
N VAL A 50 9.92 7.59 18.67
CA VAL A 50 8.78 7.97 17.84
C VAL A 50 8.05 6.76 17.28
N THR A 51 8.80 5.76 16.80
CA THR A 51 8.27 4.62 16.05
C THR A 51 8.35 3.29 16.78
N ASN A 52 9.14 3.22 17.85
CA ASN A 52 9.27 2.01 18.65
C ASN A 52 7.91 1.58 19.26
N GLY A 53 7.54 0.35 19.03
CA GLY A 53 6.30 -0.25 19.56
C GLY A 53 5.03 0.10 18.78
N LEU A 54 5.12 0.84 17.67
CA LEU A 54 4.03 0.98 16.72
C LEU A 54 3.84 -0.35 15.97
N SER A 55 2.60 -0.64 15.58
CA SER A 55 2.26 -1.86 14.86
C SER A 55 2.06 -1.60 13.38
N GLU A 56 1.28 -0.58 13.04
CA GLU A 56 0.92 -0.31 11.65
C GLU A 56 0.42 1.13 11.47
N LEU A 57 0.85 1.75 10.37
CA LEU A 57 0.29 3.01 9.87
C LEU A 57 -0.28 2.81 8.47
N VAL A 58 -1.27 3.62 8.13
CA VAL A 58 -1.79 3.75 6.77
C VAL A 58 -1.58 5.18 6.27
N LEU A 59 -1.05 5.32 5.06
CA LEU A 59 -0.74 6.59 4.42
C LEU A 59 -1.43 6.67 3.07
N PHE A 60 -1.91 7.86 2.69
CA PHE A 60 -2.67 8.06 1.46
C PHE A 60 -1.91 8.97 0.51
N TYR A 61 -1.51 8.44 -0.66
CA TYR A 61 -0.79 9.22 -1.68
C TYR A 61 0.38 10.00 -1.12
N SER A 62 1.12 9.37 -0.21
CA SER A 62 2.28 9.96 0.46
C SER A 62 3.38 10.29 -0.54
N GLY A 63 4.09 11.39 -0.33
CA GLY A 63 5.37 11.63 -0.98
C GLY A 63 6.51 10.84 -0.35
N CYS A 64 7.71 11.03 -0.87
CA CYS A 64 8.94 10.58 -0.24
C CYS A 64 9.85 11.76 0.08
N VAL A 65 10.79 11.54 0.97
CA VAL A 65 11.79 12.52 1.35
C VAL A 65 13.17 11.87 1.39
N ARG A 66 14.19 12.58 0.91
CA ARG A 66 15.57 12.11 0.85
C ARG A 66 16.46 12.99 1.71
N ALA A 67 17.29 12.37 2.52
CA ALA A 67 18.36 13.07 3.20
C ALA A 67 19.49 13.40 2.21
N PRO A 68 20.25 14.48 2.46
CA PRO A 68 21.42 14.78 1.64
C PRO A 68 22.43 13.63 1.68
N SER A 69 23.23 13.50 0.63
CA SER A 69 24.36 12.57 0.59
C SER A 69 25.35 12.86 1.72
N ASP A 70 26.18 11.88 2.10
CA ASP A 70 27.17 12.11 3.18
C ASP A 70 28.16 13.22 2.85
N GLU A 71 28.38 13.51 1.55
CA GLU A 71 29.26 14.61 1.10
C GLU A 71 28.57 16.00 1.22
N ASP A 72 27.24 16.04 1.06
CA ASP A 72 26.43 17.26 1.08
C ASP A 72 25.79 17.54 2.43
N LYS A 73 25.97 16.63 3.40
CA LYS A 73 25.37 16.71 4.71
C LYS A 73 25.93 17.87 5.52
N PRO A 74 25.07 18.78 6.00
CA PRO A 74 25.53 19.88 6.82
C PRO A 74 26.17 19.39 8.12
N ASP A 75 27.30 19.99 8.51
CA ASP A 75 27.97 19.65 9.74
C ASP A 75 27.06 19.88 10.97
N GLY A 76 27.10 18.93 11.89
CA GLY A 76 26.35 19.03 13.15
C GLY A 76 24.85 18.73 13.05
N ILE A 77 24.37 18.25 11.89
CA ILE A 77 22.97 17.80 11.70
C ILE A 77 22.93 16.29 11.51
N SER A 78 22.06 15.62 12.25
CA SER A 78 21.74 14.20 12.09
C SER A 78 20.38 14.02 11.43
N TYR A 79 20.27 12.96 10.61
CA TYR A 79 19.06 12.58 9.92
C TYR A 79 18.73 11.13 10.29
N GLU A 80 17.68 10.96 11.08
CA GLU A 80 17.20 9.67 11.52
C GLU A 80 15.96 9.28 10.72
N ARG A 81 16.02 8.17 9.98
CA ARG A 81 14.87 7.64 9.25
C ARG A 81 13.85 7.10 10.25
N LEU A 82 12.58 7.46 10.08
CA LEU A 82 11.49 7.02 10.94
C LEU A 82 10.58 5.99 10.26
N LEU A 83 10.16 6.28 9.02
CA LEU A 83 9.21 5.47 8.26
C LEU A 83 9.76 5.17 6.87
N MET A 84 9.65 3.91 6.45
CA MET A 84 10.04 3.46 5.11
C MET A 84 9.00 2.50 4.53
N THR A 85 8.93 2.45 3.21
CA THR A 85 8.16 1.45 2.47
C THR A 85 8.83 0.08 2.48
N SER A 86 8.16 -0.92 1.89
CA SER A 86 8.76 -2.21 1.59
C SER A 86 9.81 -2.10 0.47
N ALA A 87 10.51 -3.20 0.20
CA ALA A 87 11.44 -3.29 -0.91
C ALA A 87 10.74 -3.33 -2.29
N GLU A 88 9.45 -3.67 -2.32
CA GLU A 88 8.63 -3.72 -3.54
C GLU A 88 7.82 -2.42 -3.70
N SER A 89 8.53 -1.30 -3.77
CA SER A 89 7.95 0.04 -3.84
C SER A 89 8.68 0.91 -4.88
N GLY A 90 8.12 2.08 -5.12
CA GLY A 90 8.70 3.06 -6.01
C GLY A 90 7.93 4.37 -5.99
N THR A 91 8.33 5.29 -6.86
CA THR A 91 7.67 6.58 -7.06
C THR A 91 6.98 6.66 -8.41
N LEU A 92 5.97 7.48 -8.51
CA LEU A 92 5.33 7.88 -9.76
C LEU A 92 4.83 9.32 -9.65
N LYS A 93 4.69 9.99 -10.79
CA LYS A 93 4.16 11.35 -10.77
C LYS A 93 2.66 11.35 -10.48
N PHE A 94 2.22 12.28 -9.65
CA PHE A 94 0.80 12.44 -9.34
C PHE A 94 -0.07 12.60 -10.58
N ASP A 95 0.42 13.31 -11.59
CA ASP A 95 -0.29 13.49 -12.86
C ASP A 95 -0.47 12.18 -13.64
N ASP A 96 0.39 11.18 -13.45
CA ASP A 96 0.30 9.89 -14.12
C ASP A 96 -0.85 9.02 -13.57
N ILE A 97 -1.27 9.26 -12.34
CA ILE A 97 -2.43 8.60 -11.73
C ILE A 97 -3.75 9.34 -11.99
N MET A 98 -3.69 10.55 -12.53
CA MET A 98 -4.87 11.34 -12.84
C MET A 98 -5.20 11.24 -14.34
N GLU A 99 -6.46 11.11 -14.66
CA GLU A 99 -6.94 11.21 -16.04
C GLU A 99 -8.13 12.16 -16.13
N SER A 100 -8.23 12.83 -17.29
CA SER A 100 -9.38 13.68 -17.57
C SER A 100 -10.61 12.84 -17.89
N GLY A 101 -11.52 12.74 -16.94
CA GLY A 101 -12.76 12.04 -17.10
C GLY A 101 -13.78 12.82 -17.92
N PHE A 102 -14.95 12.20 -18.14
CA PHE A 102 -16.07 12.79 -18.86
C PHE A 102 -16.52 14.10 -18.19
N MET A 103 -16.75 15.15 -18.98
CA MET A 103 -17.08 16.51 -18.54
C MET A 103 -15.98 17.25 -17.75
N GLY A 104 -14.70 16.94 -17.99
CA GLY A 104 -13.57 17.65 -17.36
C GLY A 104 -13.39 17.37 -15.87
N ARG A 105 -14.01 16.31 -15.34
CA ARG A 105 -13.75 15.83 -13.97
C ARG A 105 -12.50 14.96 -14.00
N SER A 106 -11.53 15.29 -13.14
CA SER A 106 -10.36 14.43 -12.93
C SER A 106 -10.79 13.15 -12.24
N GLN A 107 -10.29 12.00 -12.72
CA GLN A 107 -10.51 10.68 -12.15
C GLN A 107 -9.17 9.99 -11.92
N LEU A 108 -9.13 9.10 -10.95
CA LEU A 108 -7.95 8.25 -10.76
C LEU A 108 -7.90 7.19 -11.88
N ARG A 109 -6.73 7.04 -12.48
CA ARG A 109 -6.47 6.00 -13.49
C ARG A 109 -6.42 4.64 -12.78
N PRO A 110 -7.20 3.64 -13.21
CA PRO A 110 -7.30 2.36 -12.51
C PRO A 110 -5.97 1.61 -12.39
N ASN A 111 -5.12 1.69 -13.43
CA ASN A 111 -3.85 0.97 -13.50
C ASN A 111 -2.77 1.87 -14.10
N PRO A 112 -2.18 2.79 -13.34
CA PRO A 112 -1.02 3.55 -13.78
C PRO A 112 0.19 2.62 -13.94
N VAL A 113 1.13 3.01 -14.83
CA VAL A 113 2.38 2.27 -14.99
C VAL A 113 3.26 2.56 -13.78
N ARG A 114 3.57 1.53 -13.00
CA ARG A 114 4.46 1.60 -11.84
C ARG A 114 5.79 0.97 -12.18
N THR A 115 6.86 1.65 -11.83
CA THR A 115 8.23 1.14 -11.97
C THR A 115 8.82 1.01 -10.57
N LYS A 116 9.31 -0.18 -10.24
CA LYS A 116 9.97 -0.43 -8.96
C LYS A 116 11.30 0.33 -8.91
N ASP A 117 11.56 0.97 -7.80
CA ASP A 117 12.82 1.64 -7.52
C ASP A 117 13.85 0.66 -6.93
N GLU A 118 15.12 1.03 -7.00
CA GLU A 118 16.21 0.21 -6.46
C GLU A 118 16.19 0.13 -4.93
N TYR A 119 15.64 1.17 -4.28
CA TYR A 119 15.63 1.31 -2.82
C TYR A 119 14.21 1.61 -2.31
N ALA A 120 13.93 1.13 -1.09
CA ALA A 120 12.73 1.49 -0.37
C ALA A 120 12.66 3.01 -0.13
N GLN A 121 11.46 3.57 -0.24
CA GLN A 121 11.24 5.01 -0.13
C GLN A 121 11.11 5.43 1.34
N VAL A 122 11.80 6.50 1.72
CA VAL A 122 11.68 7.06 3.06
C VAL A 122 10.57 8.10 3.09
N ILE A 123 9.66 7.97 4.05
CA ILE A 123 8.48 8.83 4.18
C ILE A 123 8.67 9.88 5.28
N ALA A 124 9.43 9.56 6.31
CA ALA A 124 9.63 10.47 7.44
C ALA A 124 11.06 10.44 7.96
N TYR A 125 11.54 11.63 8.35
CA TYR A 125 12.82 11.83 9.03
C TYR A 125 12.64 12.63 10.30
N HIS A 126 13.44 12.29 11.33
CA HIS A 126 13.75 13.17 12.45
C HIS A 126 15.09 13.83 12.17
N VAL A 127 15.12 15.15 12.18
CA VAL A 127 16.31 15.97 11.91
C VAL A 127 16.66 16.73 13.19
N GLU A 128 17.81 16.42 13.74
CA GLU A 128 18.29 17.04 14.97
C GLU A 128 19.71 17.56 14.80
N GLY A 129 20.02 18.67 15.47
CA GLY A 129 21.38 19.18 15.46
C GLY A 129 21.50 20.67 15.78
N LYS A 130 22.63 21.20 15.38
CA LYS A 130 22.92 22.63 15.50
C LYS A 130 23.50 23.14 14.19
N ARG A 131 23.03 24.27 13.76
CA ARG A 131 23.49 24.92 12.55
C ARG A 131 23.75 26.40 12.77
N ASP A 132 24.82 26.91 12.20
CA ASP A 132 25.07 28.32 12.12
C ASP A 132 24.26 28.94 11.00
N VAL A 133 23.38 29.87 11.34
CA VAL A 133 22.56 30.64 10.39
C VAL A 133 23.00 32.09 10.41
N PRO A 134 22.85 32.83 9.29
CA PRO A 134 23.08 34.25 9.29
C PRO A 134 22.29 34.95 10.40
N ALA A 135 22.95 35.75 11.23
CA ALA A 135 22.23 36.50 12.24
C ALA A 135 21.16 37.42 11.60
N PRO A 136 20.00 37.58 12.25
CA PRO A 136 19.00 38.52 11.77
C PRO A 136 19.63 39.94 11.67
N PRO A 137 19.22 40.73 10.66
CA PRO A 137 19.78 42.04 10.46
C PRO A 137 19.60 42.91 11.71
N PHE A 138 20.69 43.47 12.22
CA PHE A 138 20.66 44.36 13.37
C PHE A 138 19.84 45.61 13.01
N PRO A 139 18.91 46.06 13.87
CA PRO A 139 18.09 47.23 13.58
C PRO A 139 18.95 48.45 13.31
N PRO A 140 18.72 49.19 12.20
CA PRO A 140 19.53 50.37 11.87
C PRO A 140 19.35 51.47 12.95
N GLY A 141 20.45 52.09 13.35
CA GLY A 141 20.46 53.22 14.29
C GLY A 141 20.62 52.88 15.76
N LEU A 142 20.76 51.58 16.14
CA LEU A 142 21.08 51.21 17.51
C LEU A 142 22.61 51.12 17.72
N PRO A 143 23.13 51.58 18.89
CA PRO A 143 24.55 51.42 19.22
C PRO A 143 24.89 49.92 19.32
N GLY A 144 26.00 49.50 18.80
CA GLY A 144 26.47 48.11 18.83
C GLY A 144 26.35 47.34 17.49
N ALA A 145 25.86 47.96 16.43
CA ALA A 145 25.75 47.35 15.08
C ALA A 145 27.11 46.85 14.56
N GLU A 146 28.22 47.53 14.92
CA GLU A 146 29.56 47.11 14.51
C GLU A 146 30.06 45.82 15.14
N ASN A 147 29.48 45.43 16.27
CA ASN A 147 29.81 44.20 17.02
C ASN A 147 28.70 43.12 16.94
N ALA A 148 27.70 43.33 16.11
CA ALA A 148 26.63 42.35 15.92
C ALA A 148 27.21 41.02 15.38
N PRO A 149 26.82 39.89 15.96
CA PRO A 149 27.26 38.58 15.44
C PRO A 149 26.84 38.44 13.99
N LYS A 150 27.71 37.90 13.14
CA LYS A 150 27.41 37.63 11.73
C LYS A 150 26.60 36.33 11.57
N SER A 151 26.73 35.43 12.54
CA SER A 151 26.00 34.16 12.60
C SER A 151 25.52 33.89 14.02
N VAL A 152 24.44 33.12 14.11
CA VAL A 152 23.88 32.61 15.37
C VAL A 152 23.73 31.10 15.20
N THR A 153 24.15 30.34 16.22
CA THR A 153 23.95 28.90 16.26
C THR A 153 22.51 28.59 16.68
N GLU A 154 21.72 28.06 15.79
CA GLU A 154 20.34 27.61 16.07
C GLU A 154 20.29 26.10 16.29
N LYS A 155 19.49 25.68 17.28
CA LYS A 155 19.18 24.27 17.51
C LYS A 155 18.03 23.87 16.56
N ILE A 156 18.24 22.81 15.81
CA ILE A 156 17.22 22.17 14.98
C ILE A 156 16.74 20.93 15.72
N ASN A 157 15.43 20.77 15.82
CA ASN A 157 14.75 19.55 16.25
C ASN A 157 13.41 19.53 15.52
N CYS A 158 13.30 18.72 14.47
CA CYS A 158 12.16 18.72 13.56
C CYS A 158 11.89 17.31 13.08
N ILE A 159 10.62 16.92 13.06
CA ILE A 159 10.17 15.71 12.41
C ILE A 159 9.44 16.12 11.13
N TYR A 160 9.94 15.65 10.00
CA TYR A 160 9.34 15.86 8.69
C TYR A 160 8.65 14.58 8.23
N VAL A 161 7.39 14.68 7.83
CA VAL A 161 6.58 13.59 7.28
C VAL A 161 6.04 14.03 5.92
N ALA A 162 6.25 13.23 4.89
CA ALA A 162 5.83 13.55 3.52
C ALA A 162 4.36 13.18 3.24
N ASP A 163 3.52 13.23 4.27
CA ASP A 163 2.08 12.95 4.18
C ASP A 163 1.31 13.88 5.12
N THR A 164 0.42 14.70 4.56
CA THR A 164 -0.43 15.61 5.33
C THR A 164 -1.65 14.91 5.93
N ASP A 165 -2.06 13.78 5.34
CA ASP A 165 -3.24 13.02 5.75
C ASP A 165 -2.96 12.04 6.90
N VAL A 166 -1.68 11.89 7.29
CA VAL A 166 -1.24 11.02 8.38
C VAL A 166 -2.00 11.29 9.70
N ILE A 167 -2.53 12.50 9.89
CA ILE A 167 -3.29 12.94 11.07
C ILE A 167 -4.63 13.59 10.66
N SER A 168 -5.25 13.19 9.58
CA SER A 168 -6.57 13.69 9.18
C SER A 168 -7.67 13.26 10.15
N ASP A 169 -8.83 13.93 10.09
CA ASP A 169 -10.01 13.58 10.91
C ASP A 169 -10.40 12.10 10.75
N GLN A 170 -10.18 11.55 9.59
CA GLN A 170 -10.45 10.14 9.29
C GLN A 170 -9.60 9.20 10.17
N MET A 171 -8.36 9.57 10.50
CA MET A 171 -7.48 8.78 11.37
C MET A 171 -7.99 8.74 12.81
N PHE A 172 -8.61 9.81 13.30
CA PHE A 172 -9.26 9.80 14.61
C PHE A 172 -10.49 8.90 14.65
N LEU A 173 -11.29 8.88 13.57
CA LEU A 173 -12.43 7.97 13.45
C LEU A 173 -11.97 6.51 13.38
N LEU A 174 -10.94 6.21 12.60
CA LEU A 174 -10.36 4.88 12.51
C LEU A 174 -9.80 4.41 13.86
N ARG A 175 -9.16 5.30 14.61
CA ARG A 175 -8.70 4.99 15.97
C ARG A 175 -9.84 4.67 16.91
N ALA A 176 -10.95 5.43 16.86
CA ALA A 176 -12.08 5.28 17.77
C ALA A 176 -12.91 4.02 17.51
N GLN A 177 -13.10 3.66 16.26
CA GLN A 177 -14.02 2.60 15.83
C GLN A 177 -13.30 1.33 15.34
N GLY A 178 -12.03 1.44 14.94
CA GLY A 178 -11.33 0.44 14.15
C GLY A 178 -11.93 0.29 12.74
N LEU A 179 -11.17 -0.24 11.83
CA LEU A 179 -11.63 -0.60 10.50
C LEU A 179 -12.07 -2.07 10.51
N ARG A 180 -13.36 -2.34 10.25
CA ARG A 180 -13.91 -3.70 10.20
C ARG A 180 -14.11 -4.12 8.75
N PRO A 181 -13.30 -5.05 8.24
CA PRO A 181 -13.46 -5.55 6.86
C PRO A 181 -14.74 -6.35 6.66
N SER A 182 -15.26 -6.96 7.74
CA SER A 182 -16.53 -7.69 7.75
C SER A 182 -17.25 -7.48 9.09
N PRO A 183 -18.57 -7.66 9.16
CA PRO A 183 -19.32 -7.51 10.42
C PRO A 183 -18.80 -8.36 11.57
N ASP A 184 -18.31 -9.57 11.28
CA ASP A 184 -17.77 -10.53 12.24
C ASP A 184 -16.24 -10.49 12.37
N GLY A 185 -15.57 -9.61 11.61
CA GLY A 185 -14.12 -9.45 11.60
C GLY A 185 -13.61 -8.64 12.80
N GLU A 186 -12.40 -8.95 13.25
CA GLU A 186 -11.75 -8.13 14.26
C GLU A 186 -11.41 -6.75 13.68
N PRO A 187 -11.54 -5.67 14.47
CA PRO A 187 -11.24 -4.34 14.00
C PRO A 187 -9.73 -4.15 13.81
N ILE A 188 -9.34 -3.73 12.63
CA ILE A 188 -7.96 -3.30 12.34
C ILE A 188 -7.79 -1.90 12.91
N GLN A 189 -6.71 -1.69 13.66
CA GLN A 189 -6.39 -0.40 14.26
C GLN A 189 -5.06 0.11 13.73
N PHE A 190 -5.07 1.34 13.27
CA PHE A 190 -3.87 2.03 12.80
C PHE A 190 -3.30 2.96 13.87
N ASP A 191 -1.99 3.08 13.90
CA ASP A 191 -1.24 3.85 14.89
C ASP A 191 -0.94 5.29 14.46
N ASN A 192 -1.56 5.81 13.40
CA ASN A 192 -1.32 7.15 12.88
C ASN A 192 -1.40 8.24 13.98
N VAL A 193 -2.47 8.23 14.78
CA VAL A 193 -2.64 9.17 15.86
C VAL A 193 -1.60 8.95 16.96
N THR A 194 -1.23 7.68 17.24
CA THR A 194 -0.19 7.34 18.21
C THR A 194 1.17 7.85 17.75
N PHE A 195 1.49 7.65 16.47
CA PHE A 195 2.70 8.19 15.83
C PHE A 195 2.79 9.71 15.97
N ALA A 196 1.73 10.43 15.62
CA ALA A 196 1.70 11.88 15.73
C ALA A 196 1.89 12.38 17.18
N LEU A 197 1.27 11.71 18.15
CA LEU A 197 1.46 12.03 19.57
C LEU A 197 2.90 11.75 20.04
N ASN A 198 3.50 10.65 19.59
CA ASN A 198 4.90 10.35 19.88
C ASN A 198 5.84 11.39 19.28
N CYS A 199 5.56 11.87 18.04
CA CYS A 199 6.31 12.97 17.44
C CYS A 199 6.29 14.22 18.32
N ILE A 200 5.11 14.61 18.83
CA ILE A 200 4.96 15.78 19.68
C ILE A 200 5.74 15.59 20.99
N ASP A 201 5.61 14.43 21.65
CA ASP A 201 6.28 14.14 22.91
C ASP A 201 7.82 14.17 22.76
N VAL A 202 8.35 13.60 21.69
CA VAL A 202 9.79 13.63 21.39
C VAL A 202 10.27 15.06 21.15
N LEU A 203 9.53 15.87 20.38
CA LEU A 203 9.88 17.26 20.10
C LEU A 203 9.86 18.14 21.35
N VAL A 204 8.97 17.87 22.29
CA VAL A 204 8.88 18.54 23.59
C VAL A 204 9.91 18.01 24.60
N GLY A 205 10.43 16.78 24.35
CA GLY A 205 11.40 16.12 25.24
C GLY A 205 10.73 15.29 26.35
N ASP A 206 9.43 15.00 26.26
CA ASP A 206 8.67 14.16 27.20
C ASP A 206 8.46 12.76 26.61
N THR A 207 9.49 11.93 26.70
CA THR A 207 9.47 10.57 26.13
C THR A 207 9.04 9.48 27.11
N GLU A 208 8.83 9.80 28.40
CA GLU A 208 8.58 8.82 29.45
C GLU A 208 7.23 8.08 29.28
N LEU A 209 6.23 8.74 28.69
CA LEU A 209 4.89 8.18 28.50
C LEU A 209 4.73 7.39 27.18
N ILE A 210 5.65 7.51 26.25
CA ILE A 210 5.60 6.83 24.95
C ILE A 210 5.51 5.30 25.13
N PRO A 211 6.35 4.63 25.95
CA PRO A 211 6.26 3.19 26.13
C PRO A 211 4.93 2.71 26.73
N LEU A 212 4.23 3.57 27.49
CA LEU A 212 2.91 3.25 28.03
C LEU A 212 1.83 3.34 26.94
N ARG A 213 1.93 4.32 26.04
CA ARG A 213 0.99 4.51 24.93
C ARG A 213 1.10 3.41 23.89
N THR A 214 2.30 2.96 23.58
CA THR A 214 2.57 1.91 22.60
C THR A 214 2.44 0.50 23.20
N ARG A 215 2.26 0.40 24.54
CA ARG A 215 2.09 -0.89 25.20
C ARG A 215 0.76 -1.52 24.83
N ARG A 216 0.80 -2.41 23.87
CA ARG A 216 -0.32 -3.30 23.53
C ARG A 216 -0.09 -4.68 24.14
N ALA A 217 -1.19 -5.38 24.44
CA ALA A 217 -1.10 -6.83 24.65
C ALA A 217 -0.52 -7.40 23.35
N LYS A 218 0.74 -7.85 23.37
CA LYS A 218 1.27 -8.66 22.25
C LYS A 218 0.43 -9.92 22.25
N LEU A 219 -0.57 -9.96 21.38
CA LEU A 219 -1.09 -11.23 20.90
C LEU A 219 0.12 -11.92 20.30
N ARG A 220 0.66 -12.90 21.01
CA ARG A 220 1.67 -13.78 20.44
C ARG A 220 0.95 -14.65 19.42
N THR A 221 0.81 -14.11 18.21
CA THR A 221 0.44 -14.89 17.05
C THR A 221 1.45 -16.04 16.96
N LEU A 222 0.92 -17.25 16.82
CA LEU A 222 1.77 -18.40 16.59
C LEU A 222 2.36 -18.22 15.18
N GLU A 223 3.62 -17.83 15.08
CA GLU A 223 4.32 -17.57 13.80
C GLU A 223 4.13 -18.72 12.80
N THR A 224 4.08 -19.96 13.29
CA THR A 224 3.74 -21.15 12.50
C THR A 224 2.36 -21.09 11.88
N VAL A 225 1.35 -20.64 12.63
CA VAL A 225 -0.04 -20.52 12.12
C VAL A 225 -0.14 -19.44 11.06
N GLU A 226 0.54 -18.31 11.27
CA GLU A 226 0.57 -17.24 10.27
C GLU A 226 1.31 -17.65 9.01
N ALA A 227 2.45 -18.34 9.13
CA ALA A 227 3.17 -18.86 7.98
C ALA A 227 2.32 -19.87 7.17
N GLU A 228 1.58 -20.77 7.84
CA GLU A 228 0.69 -21.71 7.17
C GLU A 228 -0.49 -20.99 6.48
N LYS A 229 -1.11 -20.01 7.16
CA LYS A 229 -2.16 -19.19 6.56
C LYS A 229 -1.66 -18.41 5.35
N LYS A 230 -0.48 -17.81 5.44
CA LYS A 230 0.14 -17.08 4.33
C LYS A 230 0.36 -17.99 3.13
N THR A 231 0.83 -19.22 3.35
CA THR A 231 1.01 -20.19 2.29
C THR A 231 -0.31 -20.52 1.58
N SER A 232 -1.39 -20.74 2.34
CA SER A 232 -2.72 -20.99 1.75
C SER A 232 -3.27 -19.78 1.01
N LEU A 233 -3.03 -18.57 1.50
CA LEU A 233 -3.46 -17.32 0.85
C LEU A 233 -2.66 -17.05 -0.44
N SER A 234 -1.35 -17.26 -0.43
CA SER A 234 -0.53 -17.08 -1.64
C SER A 234 -0.89 -18.10 -2.73
N ALA A 235 -1.18 -19.34 -2.34
CA ALA A 235 -1.70 -20.35 -3.27
C ALA A 235 -3.06 -19.93 -3.85
N GLN A 236 -3.95 -19.36 -3.05
CA GLN A 236 -5.23 -18.84 -3.53
C GLN A 236 -5.05 -17.72 -4.56
N ILE A 237 -4.15 -16.77 -4.31
CA ILE A 237 -3.88 -15.67 -5.24
C ILE A 237 -3.40 -16.23 -6.58
N SER A 238 -2.40 -17.13 -6.56
CA SER A 238 -1.90 -17.76 -7.78
C SER A 238 -2.99 -18.52 -8.56
N GLU A 239 -3.86 -19.26 -7.87
CA GLU A 239 -4.98 -19.96 -8.53
C GLU A 239 -6.02 -19.00 -9.13
N LEU A 240 -6.25 -17.86 -8.47
CA LEU A 240 -7.16 -16.84 -9.00
C LEU A 240 -6.58 -16.18 -10.25
N GLU A 241 -5.29 -15.87 -10.27
CA GLU A 241 -4.58 -15.33 -11.43
C GLU A 241 -4.57 -16.31 -12.60
N ASP A 242 -4.27 -17.58 -12.33
CA ASP A 242 -4.29 -18.64 -13.35
C ASP A 242 -5.71 -18.81 -13.94
N ALA A 243 -6.73 -18.80 -13.08
CA ALA A 243 -8.11 -18.87 -13.53
C ALA A 243 -8.51 -17.65 -14.39
N GLU A 244 -8.11 -16.45 -13.98
CA GLU A 244 -8.37 -15.23 -14.77
C GLU A 244 -7.71 -15.28 -16.15
N LYS A 245 -6.45 -15.74 -16.19
CA LYS A 245 -5.71 -15.91 -17.44
C LYS A 245 -6.39 -16.93 -18.36
N GLU A 246 -6.77 -18.10 -17.82
CA GLU A 246 -7.47 -19.14 -18.56
C GLU A 246 -8.77 -18.62 -19.16
N PHE A 247 -9.60 -17.93 -18.38
CA PHE A 247 -10.86 -17.38 -18.88
C PHE A 247 -10.64 -16.30 -19.93
N LYS A 248 -9.64 -15.46 -19.79
CA LYS A 248 -9.28 -14.44 -20.77
C LYS A 248 -8.85 -15.07 -22.09
N GLU A 249 -7.97 -16.08 -22.06
CA GLU A 249 -7.53 -16.82 -23.23
C GLU A 249 -8.70 -17.51 -23.94
N ARG A 250 -9.66 -18.07 -23.20
CA ARG A 250 -10.88 -18.68 -23.78
C ARG A 250 -11.76 -17.65 -24.50
N VAL A 251 -11.96 -16.48 -23.93
CA VAL A 251 -12.72 -15.39 -24.57
C VAL A 251 -12.03 -14.94 -25.86
N GLU A 252 -10.71 -14.70 -25.81
CA GLU A 252 -9.93 -14.29 -26.98
C GLU A 252 -9.93 -15.35 -28.08
N ALA A 253 -9.77 -16.62 -27.71
CA ALA A 253 -9.80 -17.73 -28.65
C ALA A 253 -11.17 -17.84 -29.35
N LYS A 254 -12.26 -17.69 -28.59
CA LYS A 254 -13.62 -17.73 -29.15
C LYS A 254 -13.89 -16.57 -30.10
N GLN A 255 -13.47 -15.37 -29.68
CA GLN A 255 -13.59 -14.17 -30.51
C GLN A 255 -12.84 -14.33 -31.83
N LYS A 256 -11.60 -14.84 -31.76
CA LYS A 256 -10.79 -15.10 -32.97
C LYS A 256 -11.45 -16.11 -33.88
N GLN A 257 -12.01 -17.20 -33.36
CA GLN A 257 -12.71 -18.21 -34.15
C GLN A 257 -13.90 -17.60 -34.88
N LEU A 258 -14.72 -16.82 -34.21
CA LEU A 258 -15.88 -16.16 -34.80
C LEU A 258 -15.48 -15.12 -35.86
N ASP A 259 -14.38 -14.41 -35.65
CA ASP A 259 -13.82 -13.47 -36.64
C ASP A 259 -13.31 -14.18 -37.89
N GLU A 260 -12.69 -15.36 -37.74
CA GLU A 260 -12.24 -16.16 -38.87
C GLU A 260 -13.42 -16.66 -39.71
N ASP A 261 -14.53 -17.05 -39.09
CA ASP A 261 -15.73 -17.49 -39.81
C ASP A 261 -16.39 -16.37 -40.62
N VAL A 262 -16.48 -15.16 -40.06
CA VAL A 262 -16.95 -13.97 -40.79
C VAL A 262 -16.01 -13.62 -41.95
N ASN A 263 -14.70 -13.69 -41.73
CA ASN A 263 -13.72 -13.42 -42.78
C ASN A 263 -13.78 -14.43 -43.94
N ARG A 264 -14.05 -15.73 -43.67
CA ARG A 264 -14.26 -16.72 -44.72
C ARG A 264 -15.41 -16.36 -45.65
N ILE A 265 -16.54 -15.88 -45.11
CA ILE A 265 -17.68 -15.43 -45.92
C ILE A 265 -17.30 -14.18 -46.72
N ARG A 266 -16.54 -13.27 -46.17
CA ARG A 266 -16.08 -12.05 -46.85
C ARG A 266 -15.19 -12.37 -48.06
N ASP A 267 -14.30 -13.35 -47.92
CA ASP A 267 -13.27 -13.65 -48.90
C ASP A 267 -13.73 -14.67 -49.94
N ASP A 268 -14.95 -15.23 -49.83
CA ASP A 268 -15.53 -16.15 -50.78
C ASP A 268 -15.92 -15.44 -52.09
N LYS A 269 -15.16 -15.73 -53.16
CA LYS A 269 -15.34 -15.16 -54.51
C LYS A 269 -16.40 -15.83 -55.35
N THR A 270 -17.02 -16.91 -54.85
CA THR A 270 -18.03 -17.67 -55.60
C THR A 270 -19.42 -17.08 -55.46
N ILE A 271 -19.63 -16.14 -54.53
CA ILE A 271 -20.91 -15.56 -54.21
C ILE A 271 -21.00 -14.15 -54.80
N ASP A 272 -22.16 -13.76 -55.36
CA ASP A 272 -22.40 -12.41 -55.86
C ASP A 272 -22.43 -11.36 -54.74
N ASP A 273 -22.10 -10.11 -55.04
CA ASP A 273 -21.89 -9.06 -54.06
C ASP A 273 -23.11 -8.76 -53.18
N THR A 274 -24.31 -8.88 -53.73
CA THR A 274 -25.57 -8.63 -53.00
C THR A 274 -25.84 -9.72 -51.97
N THR A 275 -25.64 -10.98 -52.37
CA THR A 275 -25.78 -12.15 -51.49
C THR A 275 -24.70 -12.16 -50.44
N ARG A 276 -23.44 -11.81 -50.80
CA ARG A 276 -22.31 -11.68 -49.84
C ARG A 276 -22.63 -10.67 -48.77
N SER A 277 -23.10 -9.47 -49.15
CA SER A 277 -23.44 -8.42 -48.18
C SER A 277 -24.51 -8.86 -47.19
N ARG A 278 -25.55 -9.57 -47.69
CA ARG A 278 -26.63 -10.10 -46.85
C ARG A 278 -26.15 -11.20 -45.89
N LEU A 279 -25.32 -12.12 -46.39
CA LEU A 279 -24.73 -13.20 -45.58
C LEU A 279 -23.78 -12.65 -44.53
N MET A 280 -22.99 -11.63 -44.86
CA MET A 280 -22.12 -10.94 -43.88
C MET A 280 -22.91 -10.28 -42.77
N GLN A 281 -24.01 -9.60 -43.09
CA GLN A 281 -24.85 -8.97 -42.07
C GLN A 281 -25.46 -10.02 -41.14
N MET A 282 -26.02 -11.09 -41.68
CA MET A 282 -26.57 -12.20 -40.89
C MET A 282 -25.49 -12.88 -40.02
N ALA A 283 -24.31 -13.16 -40.60
CA ALA A 283 -23.19 -13.74 -39.86
C ALA A 283 -22.69 -12.84 -38.76
N GLN A 284 -22.72 -11.51 -38.96
CA GLN A 284 -22.28 -10.54 -37.96
C GLN A 284 -23.30 -10.39 -36.79
N GLU A 285 -24.60 -10.46 -37.11
CA GLU A 285 -25.66 -10.50 -36.09
C GLU A 285 -25.56 -11.79 -35.27
N GLN A 286 -25.47 -12.93 -35.91
CA GLN A 286 -25.31 -14.24 -35.25
C GLN A 286 -24.04 -14.30 -34.41
N ARG A 287 -22.92 -13.79 -34.92
CA ARG A 287 -21.66 -13.66 -34.16
C ARG A 287 -21.83 -12.87 -32.86
N ASN A 288 -22.52 -11.73 -32.94
CA ASN A 288 -22.71 -10.88 -31.76
C ASN A 288 -23.57 -11.60 -30.71
N GLU A 289 -24.64 -12.27 -31.12
CA GLU A 289 -25.47 -13.07 -30.21
C GLU A 289 -24.69 -14.23 -29.56
N GLU A 290 -23.90 -14.98 -30.37
CA GLU A 290 -23.08 -16.09 -29.88
C GLU A 290 -21.99 -15.59 -28.90
N LEU A 291 -21.34 -14.45 -29.19
CA LEU A 291 -20.36 -13.84 -28.29
C LEU A 291 -20.99 -13.43 -26.97
N GLU A 292 -22.17 -12.84 -27.00
CA GLU A 292 -22.86 -12.40 -25.77
C GLU A 292 -23.23 -13.59 -24.91
N GLN A 293 -23.82 -14.63 -25.49
CA GLN A 293 -24.18 -15.86 -24.78
C GLN A 293 -22.95 -16.59 -24.21
N GLU A 294 -21.87 -16.68 -24.95
CA GLU A 294 -20.64 -17.32 -24.51
C GLU A 294 -19.95 -16.51 -23.42
N ASN A 295 -19.89 -15.19 -23.55
CA ASN A 295 -19.33 -14.31 -22.53
C ASN A 295 -20.13 -14.39 -21.21
N GLU A 296 -21.45 -14.49 -21.27
CA GLU A 296 -22.27 -14.72 -20.09
C GLU A 296 -22.00 -16.08 -19.45
N ALA A 297 -21.87 -17.14 -20.27
CA ALA A 297 -21.57 -18.48 -19.78
C ALA A 297 -20.19 -18.54 -19.11
N ILE A 298 -19.16 -18.00 -19.78
CA ILE A 298 -17.79 -17.88 -19.24
C ILE A 298 -17.78 -17.06 -17.96
N SER A 299 -18.51 -15.94 -17.91
CA SER A 299 -18.60 -15.09 -16.72
C SER A 299 -19.20 -15.83 -15.54
N ARG A 300 -20.27 -16.60 -15.75
CA ARG A 300 -20.90 -17.44 -14.71
C ARG A 300 -19.95 -18.53 -14.21
N GLU A 301 -19.24 -19.19 -15.13
CA GLU A 301 -18.24 -20.21 -14.79
C GLU A 301 -17.08 -19.61 -14.00
N LYS A 302 -16.54 -18.45 -14.44
CA LYS A 302 -15.51 -17.69 -13.72
C LYS A 302 -15.94 -17.38 -12.29
N GLN A 303 -17.14 -16.83 -12.11
CA GLN A 303 -17.66 -16.51 -10.78
C GLN A 303 -17.84 -17.75 -9.90
N ALA A 304 -18.27 -18.86 -10.47
CA ALA A 304 -18.40 -20.12 -9.75
C ALA A 304 -17.02 -20.64 -9.29
N LYS A 305 -16.01 -20.60 -10.18
CA LYS A 305 -14.63 -20.99 -9.88
C LYS A 305 -14.00 -20.12 -8.81
N ILE A 306 -14.17 -18.81 -8.90
CA ILE A 306 -13.69 -17.85 -7.88
C ILE A 306 -14.32 -18.16 -6.51
N ARG A 307 -15.63 -18.41 -6.45
CA ARG A 307 -16.31 -18.79 -5.20
C ARG A 307 -15.80 -20.12 -4.65
N GLU A 308 -15.57 -21.10 -5.51
CA GLU A 308 -15.01 -22.41 -5.13
C GLU A 308 -13.63 -22.27 -4.48
N ILE A 309 -12.73 -21.54 -5.14
CA ILE A 309 -11.36 -21.28 -4.66
C ILE A 309 -11.41 -20.59 -3.29
N ARG A 310 -12.18 -19.52 -3.16
CA ARG A 310 -12.34 -18.79 -1.88
C ARG A 310 -12.89 -19.68 -0.77
N ASN A 311 -13.94 -20.41 -1.02
CA ASN A 311 -14.55 -21.29 -0.03
C ASN A 311 -13.64 -22.45 0.39
N ARG A 312 -12.75 -22.92 -0.50
CA ARG A 312 -11.76 -23.93 -0.17
C ARG A 312 -10.70 -23.35 0.75
N THR A 313 -10.11 -22.21 0.40
CA THR A 313 -9.09 -21.55 1.21
C THR A 313 -9.63 -21.15 2.59
N GLU A 314 -10.87 -20.63 2.68
CA GLU A 314 -11.49 -20.35 3.98
C GLU A 314 -11.65 -21.60 4.84
N ARG A 315 -12.00 -22.74 4.24
CA ARG A 315 -12.10 -24.02 5.00
C ARG A 315 -10.73 -24.49 5.48
N GLU A 316 -9.69 -24.35 4.66
CA GLU A 316 -8.31 -24.67 5.03
C GLU A 316 -7.84 -23.80 6.19
N ILE A 317 -8.02 -22.48 6.12
CA ILE A 317 -7.66 -21.54 7.19
C ILE A 317 -8.39 -21.88 8.48
N ARG A 318 -9.71 -22.11 8.44
CA ARG A 318 -10.48 -22.53 9.62
C ARG A 318 -10.00 -23.87 10.20
N SER A 319 -9.57 -24.79 9.34
CA SER A 319 -9.00 -26.08 9.77
C SER A 319 -7.68 -25.89 10.51
N ILE A 320 -6.80 -25.04 9.97
CA ILE A 320 -5.52 -24.67 10.61
C ILE A 320 -5.81 -24.06 12.00
N GLU A 321 -6.66 -23.04 12.06
CA GLU A 321 -7.03 -22.38 13.32
C GLU A 321 -7.63 -23.34 14.34
N ALA A 322 -8.54 -24.22 13.91
CA ALA A 322 -9.16 -25.23 14.78
C ALA A 322 -8.12 -26.21 15.33
N THR A 323 -7.18 -26.66 14.52
CA THR A 323 -6.12 -27.58 14.93
C THR A 323 -5.27 -26.98 16.05
N TYR A 324 -4.80 -25.76 15.87
CA TYR A 324 -3.98 -25.08 16.88
C TYR A 324 -4.78 -24.70 18.13
N LYS A 325 -6.05 -24.30 17.97
CA LYS A 325 -6.96 -24.03 19.09
C LYS A 325 -7.17 -25.29 19.95
N TRP A 326 -7.44 -26.43 19.34
CA TRP A 326 -7.61 -27.68 20.06
C TRP A 326 -6.30 -28.17 20.68
N ALA A 327 -5.18 -28.04 20.00
CA ALA A 327 -3.88 -28.34 20.56
C ALA A 327 -3.59 -27.47 21.82
N GLY A 328 -3.87 -26.17 21.76
CA GLY A 328 -3.72 -25.27 22.91
C GLY A 328 -4.63 -25.57 24.09
N ILE A 329 -5.80 -26.20 23.86
CA ILE A 329 -6.73 -26.59 24.92
C ILE A 329 -6.38 -27.95 25.52
N LEU A 330 -5.96 -28.92 24.69
CA LEU A 330 -5.75 -30.30 25.11
C LEU A 330 -4.35 -30.60 25.65
N LEU A 331 -3.31 -29.96 25.10
CA LEU A 331 -1.91 -30.21 25.51
C LEU A 331 -1.59 -29.78 26.95
N PRO A 332 -2.01 -28.60 27.45
CA PRO A 332 -1.64 -28.15 28.79
C PRO A 332 -2.13 -29.06 29.94
N PRO A 333 -3.32 -29.68 29.92
CA PRO A 333 -3.75 -30.54 31.00
C PRO A 333 -3.18 -31.96 30.96
N LEU A 334 -2.55 -32.41 29.85
CA LEU A 334 -1.99 -33.76 29.74
C LEU A 334 -0.94 -34.09 30.79
N PRO A 335 0.04 -33.21 31.16
CA PRO A 335 0.99 -33.52 32.21
C PRO A 335 0.38 -33.63 33.61
N ALA A 336 -0.81 -33.07 33.83
CA ALA A 336 -1.52 -33.17 35.12
C ALA A 336 -2.35 -34.44 35.27
N ILE A 337 -2.51 -35.19 34.17
CA ILE A 337 -3.29 -36.45 34.13
C ILE A 337 -2.39 -37.69 34.16
N LEU A 338 -1.09 -37.53 33.81
CA LEU A 338 -0.03 -38.53 33.90
C LEU A 338 0.70 -38.42 35.24
#